data_4d2d226ee1655553bcae37443af73ab1
#
_entry.id   4d2d226ee1655553bcae37443af73ab1
#
_cell.length_a   1.000
_cell.length_b   1.000
_cell.length_c   1.000
_cell.angle_alpha   90.00
_cell.angle_beta   90.00
_cell.angle_gamma   90.00
#
_symmetry.space_group_name_H-M   'P 1'
#
loop_
_entity.id
_entity.type
_entity.pdbx_description
1 polymer ?
#
loop_
_entity_poly.entity_id
_entity_poly.type
_entity_poly.pdbx_seq_one_letter_code
_entity_poly.pdbx_strand_id
1 'polypeptide(L)'
;MPFTLFAPAHSELVIKKSRFIGCVQPVADRASAQAVVETLRQQHPGAAHVCWALLAGGQSAAVDDGEPSGTAGRPMLDVLRHQGLESTLATVVRYFGGVKLGAGGLVRAYTDCVAQALLGAEKVPVQRLHTLRCQVPYALEGLVRREISAHPAAQLLSVEHGAALVALQWSLPEDAAAALQEHIHNACQGRASWVEPER
;
A
#
# COMPACT_ATOMS: atom_id res chain seq x y z
N MET A 1 13.87 -3.37 1.27
CA MET A 1 12.43 -3.64 1.41
C MET A 1 11.71 -2.32 1.54
N PRO A 2 10.59 -2.07 0.84
CA PRO A 2 9.76 -0.91 1.06
C PRO A 2 9.01 -1.02 2.41
N PHE A 3 8.62 0.15 2.94
CA PHE A 3 7.86 0.24 4.18
C PHE A 3 6.50 0.89 3.91
N THR A 4 5.52 0.60 4.76
CA THR A 4 4.28 1.37 4.89
C THR A 4 4.10 1.83 6.33
N LEU A 5 3.02 2.51 6.64
CA LEU A 5 2.73 2.91 8.01
C LEU A 5 1.87 1.86 8.70
N PHE A 6 2.09 1.64 9.99
CA PHE A 6 1.23 0.80 10.82
C PHE A 6 -0.18 1.42 11.00
N ALA A 7 -0.23 2.75 11.14
CA ALA A 7 -1.46 3.52 11.35
C ALA A 7 -1.35 4.90 10.69
N PRO A 8 -2.48 5.61 10.47
CA PRO A 8 -2.46 6.99 10.00
C PRO A 8 -1.67 7.90 10.92
N ALA A 9 -0.81 8.73 10.34
CA ALA A 9 0.01 9.72 11.02
C ALA A 9 -0.41 11.13 10.59
N HIS A 10 -0.51 12.05 11.53
CA HIS A 10 -1.08 13.37 11.33
C HIS A 10 -0.11 14.49 11.64
N SER A 11 -0.30 15.63 10.99
CA SER A 11 0.38 16.90 11.29
C SER A 11 -0.53 18.07 11.05
N GLU A 12 -0.20 19.19 11.67
CA GLU A 12 -0.86 20.46 11.41
C GLU A 12 0.16 21.59 11.43
N LEU A 13 0.17 22.42 10.40
CA LEU A 13 1.02 23.60 10.28
C LEU A 13 0.20 24.85 10.01
N VAL A 14 0.62 25.95 10.61
CA VAL A 14 0.10 27.29 10.29
C VAL A 14 1.25 28.15 9.75
N ILE A 15 1.17 28.54 8.48
CA ILE A 15 2.20 29.33 7.81
C ILE A 15 1.53 30.56 7.18
N LYS A 16 1.92 31.77 7.59
CA LYS A 16 1.32 33.05 7.11
C LYS A 16 -0.22 33.00 7.14
N LYS A 17 -0.80 32.55 8.24
CA LYS A 17 -2.23 32.35 8.47
C LYS A 17 -2.90 31.26 7.60
N SER A 18 -2.22 30.66 6.64
CA SER A 18 -2.72 29.45 5.99
C SER A 18 -2.55 28.26 6.89
N ARG A 19 -3.59 27.41 6.97
CA ARG A 19 -3.60 26.18 7.76
C ARG A 19 -3.45 24.98 6.84
N PHE A 20 -2.50 24.10 7.15
CA PHE A 20 -2.23 22.86 6.44
C PHE A 20 -2.47 21.71 7.39
N ILE A 21 -3.40 20.83 7.05
CA ILE A 21 -3.72 19.62 7.82
C ILE A 21 -3.23 18.43 7.04
N GLY A 22 -2.16 17.80 7.50
CA GLY A 22 -1.50 16.67 6.86
C GLY A 22 -1.93 15.34 7.46
N CYS A 23 -2.08 14.33 6.59
CA CYS A 23 -2.22 12.94 6.99
C CYS A 23 -1.43 12.06 6.04
N VAL A 24 -0.66 11.12 6.59
CA VAL A 24 -0.02 10.04 5.83
C VAL A 24 -0.55 8.72 6.37
N GLN A 25 -1.10 7.89 5.48
CA GLN A 25 -1.76 6.65 5.90
C GLN A 25 -1.53 5.50 4.92
N PRO A 26 -1.59 4.24 5.40
CA PRO A 26 -1.52 3.09 4.51
C PRO A 26 -2.76 3.03 3.62
N VAL A 27 -2.56 2.65 2.35
CA VAL A 27 -3.65 2.36 1.40
C VAL A 27 -3.23 1.21 0.50
N ALA A 28 -4.18 0.38 0.12
CA ALA A 28 -3.91 -0.79 -0.73
C ALA A 28 -3.65 -0.39 -2.19
N ASP A 29 -4.45 0.54 -2.71
CA ASP A 29 -4.50 0.89 -4.12
C ASP A 29 -5.01 2.32 -4.37
N ARG A 30 -5.11 2.67 -5.65
CA ARG A 30 -5.59 3.99 -6.08
C ARG A 30 -7.07 4.22 -5.77
N ALA A 31 -7.91 3.19 -5.84
CA ALA A 31 -9.34 3.32 -5.56
C ALA A 31 -9.59 3.66 -4.09
N SER A 32 -8.91 2.96 -3.19
CA SER A 32 -8.93 3.25 -1.75
C SER A 32 -8.43 4.68 -1.45
N ALA A 33 -7.35 5.11 -2.12
CA ALA A 33 -6.84 6.48 -1.97
C ALA A 33 -7.86 7.54 -2.41
N GLN A 34 -8.52 7.33 -3.55
CA GLN A 34 -9.56 8.25 -4.04
C GLN A 34 -10.75 8.35 -3.11
N ALA A 35 -11.18 7.24 -2.50
CA ALA A 35 -12.26 7.25 -1.50
C ALA A 35 -11.91 8.09 -0.27
N VAL A 36 -10.66 8.00 0.20
CA VAL A 36 -10.16 8.86 1.30
C VAL A 36 -10.18 10.32 0.91
N VAL A 37 -9.68 10.67 -0.28
CA VAL A 37 -9.65 12.06 -0.76
C VAL A 37 -11.07 12.64 -0.89
N GLU A 38 -12.02 11.85 -1.41
CA GLU A 38 -13.40 12.28 -1.51
C GLU A 38 -14.04 12.52 -0.14
N THR A 39 -13.79 11.64 0.82
CA THR A 39 -14.21 11.82 2.21
C THR A 39 -13.65 13.11 2.81
N LEU A 40 -12.36 13.41 2.59
CA LEU A 40 -11.75 14.65 3.06
C LEU A 40 -12.38 15.91 2.43
N ARG A 41 -12.72 15.88 1.14
CA ARG A 41 -13.44 16.98 0.49
C ARG A 41 -14.79 17.25 1.13
N GLN A 42 -15.53 16.19 1.46
CA GLN A 42 -16.83 16.30 2.14
C GLN A 42 -16.68 16.82 3.59
N GLN A 43 -15.63 16.41 4.31
CA GLN A 43 -15.36 16.86 5.68
C GLN A 43 -14.84 18.29 5.74
N HIS A 44 -14.21 18.77 4.67
CA HIS A 44 -13.57 20.09 4.59
C HIS A 44 -14.12 20.96 3.45
N PRO A 45 -15.44 21.25 3.42
CA PRO A 45 -16.06 21.97 2.30
C PRO A 45 -15.57 23.41 2.14
N GLY A 46 -14.94 23.98 3.18
CA GLY A 46 -14.33 25.33 3.16
C GLY A 46 -12.84 25.32 2.84
N ALA A 47 -12.23 24.18 2.55
CA ALA A 47 -10.83 24.12 2.19
C ALA A 47 -10.61 24.70 0.79
N ALA A 48 -9.50 25.41 0.62
CA ALA A 48 -9.10 25.92 -0.70
C ALA A 48 -8.60 24.80 -1.61
N HIS A 49 -7.87 23.82 -1.04
CA HIS A 49 -7.24 22.72 -1.77
C HIS A 49 -7.18 21.45 -0.90
N VAL A 50 -7.35 20.29 -1.54
CA VAL A 50 -7.10 18.96 -0.96
C VAL A 50 -6.06 18.26 -1.84
N CYS A 51 -4.80 18.56 -1.60
CA CYS A 51 -3.68 18.02 -2.37
C CYS A 51 -3.30 16.63 -1.84
N TRP A 52 -2.82 15.75 -2.75
CA TRP A 52 -2.46 14.41 -2.33
C TRP A 52 -1.37 13.79 -3.21
N ALA A 53 -0.66 12.82 -2.65
CA ALA A 53 0.33 11.99 -3.32
C ALA A 53 0.16 10.53 -2.94
N LEU A 54 0.35 9.63 -3.89
CA LEU A 54 0.14 8.20 -3.76
C LEU A 54 1.36 7.41 -4.23
N LEU A 55 1.72 6.40 -3.45
CA LEU A 55 2.58 5.29 -3.86
C LEU A 55 1.88 4.00 -3.45
N ALA A 56 1.23 3.29 -4.37
CA ALA A 56 0.56 2.02 -4.08
C ALA A 56 0.38 1.17 -5.34
N GLY A 57 0.49 -0.15 -5.22
CA GLY A 57 0.25 -1.09 -6.30
C GLY A 57 1.15 -0.88 -7.53
N GLY A 58 2.40 -0.45 -7.33
CA GLY A 58 3.32 -0.12 -8.43
C GLY A 58 2.98 1.18 -9.17
N GLN A 59 1.96 1.92 -8.72
CA GLN A 59 1.53 3.19 -9.29
C GLN A 59 1.95 4.37 -8.41
N SER A 60 2.14 5.53 -9.03
CA SER A 60 2.33 6.78 -8.31
C SER A 60 1.42 7.86 -8.88
N ALA A 61 0.96 8.76 -8.00
CA ALA A 61 0.20 9.94 -8.40
C ALA A 61 0.60 11.14 -7.53
N ALA A 62 0.47 12.34 -8.13
CA ALA A 62 0.72 13.61 -7.47
C ALA A 62 -0.32 14.61 -7.97
N VAL A 63 -1.14 15.16 -7.07
CA VAL A 63 -2.27 16.03 -7.41
C VAL A 63 -2.20 17.33 -6.63
N ASP A 64 -2.15 18.44 -7.32
CA ASP A 64 -2.04 19.79 -6.77
C ASP A 64 -3.40 20.41 -6.39
N ASP A 65 -4.52 19.89 -6.92
CA ASP A 65 -5.89 20.31 -6.62
C ASP A 65 -6.11 21.85 -6.67
N GLY A 66 -5.63 22.47 -7.74
CA GLY A 66 -5.75 23.91 -7.96
C GLY A 66 -4.62 24.77 -7.38
N GLU A 67 -3.66 24.21 -6.65
CA GLU A 67 -2.40 24.90 -6.39
C GLU A 67 -1.58 25.06 -7.68
N PRO A 68 -0.63 25.99 -7.76
CA PRO A 68 0.27 26.08 -8.91
C PRO A 68 0.96 24.74 -9.19
N SER A 69 1.02 24.38 -10.48
CA SER A 69 1.53 23.07 -10.91
C SER A 69 2.88 22.72 -10.30
N GLY A 70 2.97 21.51 -9.70
CA GLY A 70 4.18 20.96 -9.09
C GLY A 70 4.54 21.54 -7.72
N THR A 71 3.67 22.35 -7.10
CA THR A 71 3.99 22.98 -5.81
C THR A 71 3.44 22.24 -4.59
N ALA A 72 2.57 21.26 -4.78
CA ALA A 72 1.95 20.48 -3.70
C ALA A 72 2.14 18.97 -3.87
N GLY A 73 1.48 18.35 -4.83
CA GLY A 73 1.47 16.90 -4.99
C GLY A 73 2.87 16.32 -5.23
N ARG A 74 3.67 16.95 -6.08
CA ARG A 74 5.04 16.48 -6.37
C ARG A 74 5.97 16.54 -5.17
N PRO A 75 6.07 17.65 -4.42
CA PRO A 75 6.83 17.70 -3.17
C PRO A 75 6.42 16.65 -2.14
N MET A 76 5.12 16.40 -1.99
CA MET A 76 4.60 15.36 -1.10
C MET A 76 5.05 13.97 -1.55
N LEU A 77 4.94 13.66 -2.85
CA LEU A 77 5.37 12.40 -3.43
C LEU A 77 6.87 12.16 -3.23
N ASP A 78 7.68 13.19 -3.39
CA ASP A 78 9.13 13.11 -3.21
C ASP A 78 9.48 12.80 -1.73
N VAL A 79 8.73 13.32 -0.75
CA VAL A 79 8.89 12.92 0.67
C VAL A 79 8.61 11.43 0.85
N LEU A 80 7.49 10.91 0.31
CA LEU A 80 7.17 9.48 0.44
C LEU A 80 8.29 8.59 -0.13
N ARG A 81 8.82 8.96 -1.29
CA ARG A 81 9.94 8.25 -1.95
C ARG A 81 11.22 8.28 -1.13
N HIS A 82 11.63 9.45 -0.63
CA HIS A 82 12.82 9.58 0.21
C HIS A 82 12.73 8.80 1.52
N GLN A 83 11.51 8.63 2.03
CA GLN A 83 11.25 7.84 3.25
C GLN A 83 11.16 6.33 2.98
N GLY A 84 11.32 5.87 1.72
CA GLY A 84 11.22 4.47 1.33
C GLY A 84 9.84 3.87 1.51
N LEU A 85 8.79 4.70 1.44
CA LEU A 85 7.41 4.29 1.65
C LEU A 85 6.80 3.72 0.37
N GLU A 86 5.92 2.73 0.52
CA GLU A 86 5.02 2.18 -0.48
C GLU A 86 3.67 1.85 0.17
N SER A 87 2.64 1.58 -0.62
CA SER A 87 1.28 1.36 -0.13
C SER A 87 0.81 2.49 0.80
N THR A 88 1.08 3.74 0.39
CA THR A 88 0.92 4.91 1.25
C THR A 88 0.31 6.08 0.48
N LEU A 89 -0.66 6.76 1.12
CA LEU A 89 -1.27 7.99 0.68
C LEU A 89 -0.86 9.13 1.62
N ALA A 90 -0.36 10.24 1.07
CA ALA A 90 -0.23 11.50 1.76
C ALA A 90 -1.33 12.46 1.29
N THR A 91 -2.01 13.11 2.21
CA THR A 91 -3.02 14.14 1.95
C THR A 91 -2.70 15.40 2.74
N VAL A 92 -2.93 16.55 2.15
CA VAL A 92 -2.85 17.85 2.84
C VAL A 92 -4.06 18.69 2.46
N VAL A 93 -4.87 19.01 3.47
CA VAL A 93 -6.00 19.95 3.34
C VAL A 93 -5.49 21.34 3.68
N ARG A 94 -5.66 22.28 2.76
CA ARG A 94 -5.23 23.68 2.99
C ARG A 94 -6.39 24.64 3.06
N TYR A 95 -6.37 25.47 4.11
CA TYR A 95 -7.17 26.67 4.23
C TYR A 95 -6.32 27.91 3.98
N PHE A 96 -6.73 28.73 3.03
CA PHE A 96 -5.99 29.94 2.66
C PHE A 96 -6.12 31.04 3.72
N GLY A 97 -5.00 31.57 4.16
CA GLY A 97 -4.92 32.60 5.22
C GLY A 97 -4.88 34.03 4.74
N GLY A 98 -5.21 34.31 3.47
CA GLY A 98 -5.20 35.67 2.88
C GLY A 98 -3.83 36.17 2.43
N VAL A 99 -2.73 35.44 2.73
CA VAL A 99 -1.36 35.83 2.33
C VAL A 99 -0.77 34.79 1.41
N LYS A 100 -0.33 35.20 0.21
CA LYS A 100 0.32 34.31 -0.75
C LYS A 100 1.70 33.88 -0.25
N LEU A 101 1.97 32.56 -0.31
CA LEU A 101 3.27 31.99 0.08
C LEU A 101 4.31 32.08 -1.05
N GLY A 102 3.86 32.13 -2.30
CA GLY A 102 4.67 31.94 -3.48
C GLY A 102 5.03 30.46 -3.74
N ALA A 103 5.50 30.13 -4.94
CA ALA A 103 5.77 28.73 -5.32
C ALA A 103 6.76 28.04 -4.37
N GLY A 104 7.89 28.65 -4.07
CA GLY A 104 8.88 28.08 -3.13
C GLY A 104 8.36 27.93 -1.69
N GLY A 105 7.48 28.85 -1.24
CA GLY A 105 6.81 28.75 0.06
C GLY A 105 5.80 27.62 0.11
N LEU A 106 5.07 27.36 -0.98
CA LEU A 106 4.15 26.23 -1.10
C LEU A 106 4.89 24.90 -1.09
N VAL A 107 5.91 24.76 -1.94
CA VAL A 107 6.75 23.54 -1.97
C VAL A 107 7.23 23.18 -0.57
N ARG A 108 7.78 24.17 0.16
CA ARG A 108 8.27 23.96 1.53
C ARG A 108 7.13 23.56 2.49
N ALA A 109 5.99 24.26 2.44
CA ALA A 109 4.86 24.00 3.32
C ALA A 109 4.29 22.59 3.16
N TYR A 110 4.12 22.12 1.91
CA TYR A 110 3.64 20.76 1.64
C TYR A 110 4.67 19.69 2.01
N THR A 111 5.95 19.92 1.70
CA THR A 111 7.06 19.05 2.14
C THR A 111 7.10 18.92 3.66
N ASP A 112 7.12 20.05 4.37
CA ASP A 112 7.23 20.08 5.84
C ASP A 112 6.01 19.44 6.50
N CYS A 113 4.80 19.65 5.95
CA CYS A 113 3.57 19.07 6.48
C CYS A 113 3.62 17.52 6.44
N VAL A 114 3.99 16.94 5.30
CA VAL A 114 4.12 15.47 5.16
C VAL A 114 5.29 14.94 6.01
N ALA A 115 6.44 15.63 5.98
CA ALA A 115 7.61 15.22 6.75
C ALA A 115 7.33 15.21 8.26
N GLN A 116 6.62 16.23 8.79
CA GLN A 116 6.25 16.29 10.22
C GLN A 116 5.29 15.17 10.61
N ALA A 117 4.32 14.81 9.76
CA ALA A 117 3.44 13.67 10.03
C ALA A 117 4.25 12.37 10.20
N LEU A 118 5.36 12.23 9.51
CA LEU A 118 6.19 11.03 9.51
C LEU A 118 7.22 10.97 10.66
N LEU A 119 7.47 12.06 11.40
CA LEU A 119 8.51 12.09 12.45
C LEU A 119 8.29 11.07 13.57
N GLY A 120 7.06 10.77 13.94
CA GLY A 120 6.72 9.78 14.97
C GLY A 120 5.98 8.56 14.45
N ALA A 121 5.90 8.40 13.13
CA ALA A 121 5.12 7.34 12.52
C ALA A 121 5.85 5.98 12.58
N GLU A 122 5.14 4.96 13.07
CA GLU A 122 5.62 3.59 13.04
C GLU A 122 5.57 3.05 11.61
N LYS A 123 6.74 2.62 11.10
CA LYS A 123 6.88 2.03 9.78
C LYS A 123 6.97 0.52 9.89
N VAL A 124 6.19 -0.17 9.07
CA VAL A 124 6.20 -1.64 8.97
C VAL A 124 6.63 -2.07 7.57
N PRO A 125 7.33 -3.20 7.40
CA PRO A 125 7.68 -3.71 6.09
C PRO A 125 6.44 -4.00 5.26
N VAL A 126 6.45 -3.63 3.98
CA VAL A 126 5.39 -4.04 3.04
C VAL A 126 5.64 -5.49 2.66
N GLN A 127 4.79 -6.38 3.14
CA GLN A 127 4.79 -7.77 2.72
C GLN A 127 4.01 -7.89 1.41
N ARG A 128 4.72 -8.20 0.32
CA ARG A 128 4.07 -8.59 -0.93
C ARG A 128 3.64 -10.03 -0.79
N LEU A 129 2.35 -10.30 -0.97
CA LEU A 129 1.84 -11.65 -1.00
C LEU A 129 1.94 -12.21 -2.43
N HIS A 130 2.39 -13.44 -2.53
CA HIS A 130 2.40 -14.24 -3.74
C HIS A 130 1.37 -15.36 -3.61
N THR A 131 0.61 -15.61 -4.67
CA THR A 131 -0.37 -16.70 -4.71
C THR A 131 0.22 -17.88 -5.46
N LEU A 132 0.24 -19.03 -4.83
CA LEU A 132 0.63 -20.31 -5.42
C LEU A 132 -0.61 -21.19 -5.63
N ARG A 133 -0.64 -21.93 -6.73
CA ARG A 133 -1.65 -22.94 -7.03
C ARG A 133 -0.99 -24.22 -7.54
N CYS A 134 -1.34 -25.35 -6.95
CA CYS A 134 -0.92 -26.64 -7.46
C CYS A 134 -2.10 -27.60 -7.59
N GLN A 135 -1.91 -28.60 -8.43
CA GLN A 135 -2.80 -29.76 -8.57
C GLN A 135 -2.07 -31.02 -8.16
N VAL A 136 -2.71 -31.83 -7.33
CA VAL A 136 -2.15 -33.10 -6.83
C VAL A 136 -3.21 -34.21 -6.87
N PRO A 137 -2.79 -35.50 -6.96
CA PRO A 137 -3.69 -36.64 -6.70
C PRO A 137 -4.33 -36.54 -5.31
N TYR A 138 -5.55 -37.03 -5.15
CA TYR A 138 -6.30 -37.02 -3.88
C TYR A 138 -5.49 -37.57 -2.69
N ALA A 139 -4.68 -38.60 -2.90
CA ALA A 139 -3.84 -39.19 -1.87
C ALA A 139 -2.81 -38.21 -1.27
N LEU A 140 -2.48 -37.12 -1.96
CA LEU A 140 -1.51 -36.11 -1.54
C LEU A 140 -2.15 -34.83 -0.97
N GLU A 141 -3.48 -34.69 -1.06
CA GLU A 141 -4.17 -33.49 -0.54
C GLU A 141 -3.83 -33.22 0.94
N GLY A 142 -3.95 -34.23 1.79
CA GLY A 142 -3.67 -34.09 3.22
C GLY A 142 -2.22 -33.71 3.53
N LEU A 143 -1.27 -34.21 2.72
CA LEU A 143 0.14 -33.81 2.81
C LEU A 143 0.30 -32.33 2.49
N VAL A 144 -0.20 -31.87 1.33
CA VAL A 144 -0.07 -30.48 0.90
C VAL A 144 -0.73 -29.52 1.89
N ARG A 145 -1.93 -29.83 2.36
CA ARG A 145 -2.61 -29.02 3.39
C ARG A 145 -1.78 -28.90 4.67
N ARG A 146 -1.15 -29.98 5.12
CA ARG A 146 -0.29 -29.96 6.32
C ARG A 146 0.94 -29.09 6.10
N GLU A 147 1.60 -29.19 4.94
CA GLU A 147 2.78 -28.36 4.63
C GLU A 147 2.42 -26.87 4.54
N ILE A 148 1.29 -26.52 3.92
CA ILE A 148 0.78 -25.14 3.89
C ILE A 148 0.50 -24.65 5.33
N SER A 149 -0.20 -25.46 6.15
CA SER A 149 -0.58 -25.08 7.51
C SER A 149 0.62 -25.01 8.48
N ALA A 150 1.71 -25.71 8.20
CA ALA A 150 2.94 -25.65 8.97
C ALA A 150 3.72 -24.35 8.74
N HIS A 151 3.47 -23.64 7.64
CA HIS A 151 4.11 -22.34 7.36
C HIS A 151 3.29 -21.20 7.98
N PRO A 152 3.85 -20.46 8.97
CA PRO A 152 3.07 -19.53 9.80
C PRO A 152 2.44 -18.36 9.03
N ALA A 153 3.02 -18.00 7.87
CA ALA A 153 2.54 -16.90 7.05
C ALA A 153 1.78 -17.35 5.79
N ALA A 154 1.57 -18.67 5.60
CA ALA A 154 0.79 -19.18 4.48
C ALA A 154 -0.70 -19.26 4.84
N GLN A 155 -1.56 -18.77 3.93
CA GLN A 155 -3.00 -18.81 4.08
C GLN A 155 -3.62 -19.59 2.92
N LEU A 156 -4.29 -20.72 3.23
CA LEU A 156 -5.05 -21.48 2.25
C LEU A 156 -6.27 -20.65 1.78
N LEU A 157 -6.38 -20.42 0.49
CA LEU A 157 -7.45 -19.62 -0.12
C LEU A 157 -8.59 -20.48 -0.64
N SER A 158 -8.28 -21.54 -1.42
CA SER A 158 -9.28 -22.43 -1.97
C SER A 158 -8.78 -23.86 -2.12
N VAL A 159 -9.72 -24.79 -2.15
CA VAL A 159 -9.51 -26.19 -2.51
C VAL A 159 -10.65 -26.62 -3.43
N GLU A 160 -10.28 -27.09 -4.60
CA GLU A 160 -11.21 -27.52 -5.63
C GLU A 160 -10.98 -28.98 -5.97
N HIS A 161 -12.02 -29.80 -5.81
CA HIS A 161 -11.98 -31.23 -6.08
C HIS A 161 -12.46 -31.50 -7.51
N GLY A 162 -11.52 -31.84 -8.40
CA GLY A 162 -11.81 -32.26 -9.77
C GLY A 162 -12.04 -33.77 -9.91
N ALA A 163 -12.20 -34.27 -11.13
CA ALA A 163 -12.46 -35.69 -11.34
C ALA A 163 -11.33 -36.64 -10.92
N ALA A 164 -10.05 -36.21 -11.05
CA ALA A 164 -8.88 -37.03 -10.75
C ALA A 164 -7.85 -36.33 -9.85
N LEU A 165 -7.87 -35.01 -9.78
CA LEU A 165 -6.92 -34.17 -9.07
C LEU A 165 -7.64 -33.18 -8.15
N VAL A 166 -6.95 -32.77 -7.11
CA VAL A 166 -7.35 -31.66 -6.23
C VAL A 166 -6.47 -30.46 -6.51
N ALA A 167 -7.07 -29.31 -6.77
CA ALA A 167 -6.37 -28.04 -6.88
C ALA A 167 -6.40 -27.34 -5.53
N LEU A 168 -5.22 -26.91 -5.04
CA LEU A 168 -5.08 -26.11 -3.82
C LEU A 168 -4.45 -24.78 -4.21
N GLN A 169 -5.00 -23.70 -3.64
CA GLN A 169 -4.49 -22.32 -3.81
C GLN A 169 -4.27 -21.69 -2.46
N TRP A 170 -3.14 -21.02 -2.28
CA TRP A 170 -2.78 -20.33 -1.05
C TRP A 170 -1.96 -19.09 -1.33
N SER A 171 -1.97 -18.13 -0.41
CA SER A 171 -1.14 -16.94 -0.41
C SER A 171 -0.07 -17.02 0.68
N LEU A 172 1.09 -16.43 0.42
CA LEU A 172 2.18 -16.29 1.39
C LEU A 172 3.08 -15.13 0.96
N PRO A 173 4.01 -14.66 1.85
CA PRO A 173 5.00 -13.65 1.46
C PRO A 173 5.83 -14.09 0.26
N GLU A 174 6.08 -13.16 -0.67
CA GLU A 174 6.78 -13.41 -1.94
C GLU A 174 8.18 -14.02 -1.71
N ASP A 175 8.89 -13.57 -0.68
CA ASP A 175 10.22 -14.06 -0.31
C ASP A 175 10.23 -15.52 0.19
N ALA A 176 9.10 -16.01 0.71
CA ALA A 176 8.92 -17.40 1.16
C ALA A 176 8.34 -18.33 0.08
N ALA A 177 7.81 -17.77 -1.03
CA ALA A 177 7.05 -18.53 -2.01
C ALA A 177 7.88 -19.62 -2.68
N ALA A 178 9.07 -19.30 -3.17
CA ALA A 178 9.93 -20.25 -3.86
C ALA A 178 10.36 -21.42 -2.96
N ALA A 179 10.71 -21.14 -1.71
CA ALA A 179 11.13 -22.17 -0.75
C ALA A 179 9.99 -23.13 -0.40
N LEU A 180 8.76 -22.60 -0.14
CA LEU A 180 7.61 -23.45 0.14
C LEU A 180 7.18 -24.26 -1.08
N GLN A 181 7.25 -23.66 -2.27
CA GLN A 181 6.98 -24.35 -3.53
C GLN A 181 7.90 -25.55 -3.73
N GLU A 182 9.21 -25.35 -3.57
CA GLU A 182 10.20 -26.44 -3.69
C GLU A 182 9.99 -27.53 -2.62
N HIS A 183 9.72 -27.11 -1.38
CA HIS A 183 9.43 -28.03 -0.30
C HIS A 183 8.23 -28.94 -0.60
N ILE A 184 7.10 -28.35 -1.02
CA ILE A 184 5.88 -29.13 -1.39
C ILE A 184 6.16 -30.01 -2.61
N HIS A 185 6.90 -29.53 -3.62
CA HIS A 185 7.26 -30.34 -4.77
C HIS A 185 8.03 -31.59 -4.39
N ASN A 186 9.03 -31.45 -3.53
CA ASN A 186 9.85 -32.55 -3.01
C ASN A 186 9.03 -33.51 -2.12
N ALA A 187 8.21 -32.97 -1.22
CA ALA A 187 7.32 -33.78 -0.37
C ALA A 187 6.32 -34.63 -1.18
N CYS A 188 5.85 -34.07 -2.31
CA CYS A 188 4.99 -34.79 -3.25
C CYS A 188 5.75 -35.68 -4.23
N GLN A 189 7.08 -35.85 -4.10
CA GLN A 189 7.93 -36.61 -5.00
C GLN A 189 7.77 -36.24 -6.47
N GLY A 190 7.67 -34.91 -6.75
CA GLY A 190 7.50 -34.40 -8.10
C GLY A 190 6.08 -34.53 -8.71
N ARG A 191 5.11 -35.05 -7.96
CA ARG A 191 3.73 -35.27 -8.44
C ARG A 191 2.80 -34.06 -8.27
N ALA A 192 3.30 -32.94 -7.78
CA ALA A 192 2.58 -31.68 -7.77
C ALA A 192 2.78 -30.94 -9.11
N SER A 193 1.70 -30.66 -9.80
CA SER A 193 1.69 -29.81 -11.01
C SER A 193 1.37 -28.39 -10.63
N TRP A 194 2.25 -27.46 -10.97
CA TRP A 194 2.08 -26.04 -10.65
C TRP A 194 1.30 -25.33 -11.75
N VAL A 195 0.36 -24.50 -11.37
CA VAL A 195 -0.51 -23.74 -12.27
C VAL A 195 -0.39 -22.28 -11.94
N GLU A 196 -0.24 -21.41 -12.94
CA GLU A 196 -0.33 -19.98 -12.69
C GLU A 196 -1.74 -19.65 -12.17
N PRO A 197 -1.87 -18.88 -11.08
CA PRO A 197 -3.17 -18.45 -10.59
C PRO A 197 -3.84 -17.58 -11.65
N GLU A 198 -5.12 -17.81 -11.91
CA GLU A 198 -5.92 -16.92 -12.76
C GLU A 198 -5.92 -15.52 -12.14
N ARG A 199 -5.68 -14.49 -12.97
CA ARG A 199 -5.61 -13.08 -12.56
C ARG A 199 -6.99 -12.54 -12.23
#